data_79c1f6f7b910042953aab5e5e0146efa
#
_entry.id   79c1f6f7b910042953aab5e5e0146efa
#
_cell.length_a   1.000
_cell.length_b   1.000
_cell.length_c   1.000
_cell.angle_alpha   90.00
_cell.angle_beta   90.00
_cell.angle_gamma   90.00
#
_symmetry.space_group_name_H-M   'P 1'
#
loop_
_entity.id
_entity.type
_entity.pdbx_description
1 polymer ?
#
loop_
_entity_poly.entity_id
_entity_poly.type
_entity_poly.pdbx_seq_one_letter_code
_entity_poly.pdbx_strand_id
1 'polypeptide(L)'
;MSEQQPPKIEFPCADYPIKVLGDAGNELQTLVIEVVERHAPGFDRTRITVSQSSKGRFQSITVWITATGESQLRSINDELRFNKITKMVM
;
A
#
# COMPACT_ATOMS: atom_id res chain seq x y z
N MET A 1 -6.96 -2.98 35.61
CA MET A 1 -7.05 -2.53 34.78
C MET A 1 -6.36 -2.87 33.84
N SER A 2 -6.52 -3.15 33.22
CA SER A 2 -5.73 -3.37 32.30
C SER A 2 -5.87 -2.52 31.28
N GLU A 3 -4.98 -1.92 30.83
CA GLU A 3 -5.09 -1.16 29.88
C GLU A 3 -5.18 -1.82 28.70
N GLN A 4 -6.07 -1.53 27.89
CA GLN A 4 -6.16 -2.03 26.59
C GLN A 4 -5.40 -1.16 25.70
N GLN A 5 -4.19 -1.47 25.48
CA GLN A 5 -3.38 -0.74 24.52
C GLN A 5 -3.68 -1.23 23.12
N PRO A 6 -3.70 -0.36 22.11
CA PRO A 6 -3.83 -0.83 20.74
C PRO A 6 -2.63 -1.69 20.39
N PRO A 7 -2.82 -2.67 19.51
CA PRO A 7 -1.71 -3.53 19.12
C PRO A 7 -0.60 -2.69 18.50
N LYS A 8 0.61 -2.95 18.93
CA LYS A 8 1.76 -2.27 18.37
C LYS A 8 2.27 -3.05 17.21
N ILE A 9 2.62 -2.35 16.13
CA ILE A 9 3.28 -2.98 15.01
C ILE A 9 4.75 -3.11 15.37
N GLU A 10 5.25 -4.32 15.34
CA GLU A 10 6.66 -4.55 15.58
C GLU A 10 7.39 -4.54 14.24
N PHE A 11 8.51 -3.87 14.18
CA PHE A 11 9.33 -3.81 12.98
C PHE A 11 10.62 -4.60 13.17
N PRO A 12 11.07 -5.29 12.11
CA PRO A 12 10.42 -5.41 10.79
C PRO A 12 9.18 -6.29 10.85
N CYS A 13 8.18 -5.92 10.08
CA CYS A 13 6.94 -6.66 10.02
C CYS A 13 6.77 -7.25 8.62
N ALA A 14 6.93 -8.56 8.51
CA ALA A 14 6.77 -9.24 7.22
C ALA A 14 5.31 -9.30 6.83
N ASP A 15 5.06 -9.32 5.52
CA ASP A 15 3.72 -9.43 4.97
C ASP A 15 2.77 -8.32 5.44
N TYR A 16 3.29 -7.11 5.51
CA TYR A 16 2.47 -5.96 5.86
C TYR A 16 1.68 -5.53 4.63
N PRO A 17 0.34 -5.53 4.70
CA PRO A 17 -0.47 -5.19 3.53
C PRO A 17 -0.65 -3.69 3.37
N ILE A 18 -0.55 -3.23 2.13
CA ILE A 18 -0.86 -1.85 1.78
C ILE A 18 -1.90 -1.91 0.67
N LYS A 19 -3.04 -1.27 0.91
CA LYS A 19 -4.13 -1.26 -0.05
C LYS A 19 -4.30 0.16 -0.57
N VAL A 20 -4.29 0.30 -1.89
CA VAL A 20 -4.40 1.59 -2.56
C VAL A 20 -5.65 1.57 -3.44
N LEU A 21 -6.51 2.55 -3.24
CA LEU A 21 -7.70 2.73 -4.05
C LEU A 21 -7.47 3.93 -4.97
N GLY A 22 -7.76 3.77 -6.24
CA GLY A 22 -7.57 4.85 -7.20
C GLY A 22 -8.33 4.60 -8.48
N ASP A 23 -8.08 5.46 -9.46
CA ASP A 23 -8.74 5.36 -10.75
C ASP A 23 -8.30 4.09 -11.48
N ALA A 24 -9.27 3.41 -12.10
CA ALA A 24 -8.98 2.20 -12.83
C ALA A 24 -8.07 2.50 -14.03
N GLY A 25 -7.18 1.56 -14.31
CA GLY A 25 -6.24 1.68 -15.42
C GLY A 25 -4.87 1.20 -15.02
N ASN A 26 -3.99 1.12 -16.01
CA ASN A 26 -2.64 0.62 -15.76
C ASN A 26 -1.78 1.59 -14.97
N GLU A 27 -2.13 2.87 -14.96
CA GLU A 27 -1.33 3.87 -14.30
C GLU A 27 -1.26 3.67 -12.79
N LEU A 28 -2.38 3.28 -12.18
CA LEU A 28 -2.39 3.06 -10.74
C LEU A 28 -1.47 1.91 -10.36
N GLN A 29 -1.52 0.82 -11.10
CA GLN A 29 -0.68 -0.33 -10.82
C GLN A 29 0.79 0.03 -10.98
N THR A 30 1.14 0.73 -12.06
CA THR A 30 2.51 1.18 -12.28
C THR A 30 2.98 2.09 -11.15
N LEU A 31 2.14 3.05 -10.75
CA LEU A 31 2.46 3.95 -9.66
C LEU A 31 2.73 3.20 -8.35
N VAL A 32 1.83 2.28 -8.00
CA VAL A 32 1.98 1.52 -6.76
C VAL A 32 3.28 0.73 -6.77
N ILE A 33 3.57 0.04 -7.87
CA ILE A 33 4.78 -0.76 -7.97
C ILE A 33 6.02 0.13 -7.84
N GLU A 34 6.05 1.25 -8.54
CA GLU A 34 7.20 2.15 -8.50
C GLU A 34 7.45 2.70 -7.10
N VAL A 35 6.41 3.19 -6.45
CA VAL A 35 6.53 3.77 -5.12
C VAL A 35 6.94 2.72 -4.10
N VAL A 36 6.27 1.57 -4.12
CA VAL A 36 6.55 0.51 -3.17
C VAL A 36 7.97 -0.03 -3.36
N GLU A 37 8.41 -0.21 -4.60
CA GLU A 37 9.75 -0.71 -4.85
C GLU A 37 10.82 0.28 -4.42
N ARG A 38 10.55 1.58 -4.53
CA ARG A 38 11.49 2.59 -4.08
C ARG A 38 11.74 2.53 -2.59
N HIS A 39 10.71 2.25 -1.81
CA HIS A 39 10.79 2.24 -0.35
C HIS A 39 10.91 0.85 0.26
N ALA A 40 10.56 -0.17 -0.49
CA ALA A 40 10.64 -1.56 -0.04
C ALA A 40 11.20 -2.43 -1.18
N PRO A 41 12.48 -2.22 -1.54
CA PRO A 41 13.06 -2.95 -2.66
C PRO A 41 13.03 -4.45 -2.39
N GLY A 42 12.74 -5.19 -3.44
CA GLY A 42 12.66 -6.64 -3.32
C GLY A 42 11.33 -7.19 -2.85
N PHE A 43 10.30 -6.35 -2.74
CA PHE A 43 8.99 -6.88 -2.38
C PHE A 43 8.51 -7.84 -3.48
N ASP A 44 7.63 -8.78 -3.08
CA ASP A 44 7.19 -9.83 -3.98
C ASP A 44 6.12 -9.31 -4.93
N ARG A 45 6.50 -9.01 -6.16
CA ARG A 45 5.57 -8.51 -7.17
C ARG A 45 4.54 -9.54 -7.60
N THR A 46 4.77 -10.81 -7.30
CA THR A 46 3.81 -11.85 -7.68
C THR A 46 2.62 -11.90 -6.74
N ARG A 47 2.70 -11.20 -5.61
CA ARG A 47 1.62 -11.20 -4.63
C ARG A 47 0.79 -9.93 -4.68
N ILE A 48 0.67 -9.32 -5.84
CA ILE A 48 -0.16 -8.13 -6.01
C ILE A 48 -1.58 -8.56 -6.33
N THR A 49 -2.55 -8.05 -5.58
CA THR A 49 -3.96 -8.31 -5.81
C THR A 49 -4.62 -7.06 -6.35
N VAL A 50 -5.32 -7.20 -7.45
CA VAL A 50 -6.05 -6.10 -8.08
C VAL A 50 -7.53 -6.43 -8.07
N SER A 51 -8.35 -5.50 -7.57
CA SER A 51 -9.79 -5.68 -7.53
C SER A 51 -10.43 -4.43 -8.10
N GLN A 52 -11.41 -4.60 -8.98
CA GLN A 52 -12.09 -3.47 -9.60
C GLN A 52 -13.45 -3.26 -8.95
N SER A 53 -13.91 -2.01 -8.95
CA SER A 53 -15.25 -1.72 -8.47
C SER A 53 -16.28 -2.28 -9.44
N SER A 54 -17.53 -2.39 -8.98
CA SER A 54 -18.59 -2.97 -9.78
C SER A 54 -18.82 -2.23 -11.09
N LYS A 55 -18.51 -0.94 -11.13
CA LYS A 55 -18.67 -0.15 -12.36
C LYS A 55 -17.36 0.04 -13.12
N GLY A 56 -16.28 -0.53 -12.66
CA GLY A 56 -15.00 -0.41 -13.35
C GLY A 56 -14.34 0.96 -13.28
N ARG A 57 -14.88 1.89 -12.49
CA ARG A 57 -14.30 3.23 -12.38
C ARG A 57 -13.08 3.29 -11.51
N PHE A 58 -13.07 2.48 -10.47
CA PHE A 58 -12.00 2.48 -9.50
C PHE A 58 -11.44 1.09 -9.38
N GLN A 59 -10.22 1.01 -8.93
CA GLN A 59 -9.65 -0.28 -8.59
C GLN A 59 -8.85 -0.14 -7.32
N SER A 60 -8.71 -1.24 -6.61
CA SER A 60 -7.86 -1.29 -5.44
C SER A 60 -6.74 -2.28 -5.70
N ILE A 61 -5.55 -1.92 -5.26
CA ILE A 61 -4.36 -2.75 -5.42
C ILE A 61 -3.82 -2.99 -4.04
N THR A 62 -3.63 -4.27 -3.70
CA THR A 62 -3.04 -4.65 -2.43
C THR A 62 -1.67 -5.25 -2.69
N VAL A 63 -0.67 -4.76 -1.97
CA VAL A 63 0.68 -5.30 -2.02
C VAL A 63 1.09 -5.67 -0.61
N TRP A 64 2.03 -6.59 -0.49
CA TRP A 64 2.55 -7.02 0.81
C TRP A 64 4.04 -6.75 0.82
N ILE A 65 4.49 -6.03 1.84
CA ILE A 65 5.90 -5.66 1.97
C ILE A 65 6.42 -6.07 3.32
N THR A 66 7.74 -6.02 3.48
CA THR A 66 8.33 -6.09 4.81
C THR A 66 8.47 -4.67 5.30
N ALA A 67 7.65 -4.30 6.26
CA ALA A 67 7.67 -2.95 6.82
C ALA A 67 8.83 -2.84 7.81
N THR A 68 9.72 -1.87 7.59
CA THR A 68 10.91 -1.70 8.41
C THR A 68 10.78 -0.57 9.42
N GLY A 69 9.74 0.24 9.30
CA GLY A 69 9.51 1.33 10.25
C GLY A 69 8.40 2.24 9.81
N GLU A 70 7.97 3.11 10.70
CA GLU A 70 6.89 4.04 10.40
C GLU A 70 7.28 5.04 9.32
N SER A 71 8.55 5.44 9.28
CA SER A 71 9.01 6.38 8.26
C SER A 71 8.83 5.84 6.86
N GLN A 72 9.13 4.56 6.66
CA GLN A 72 8.93 3.90 5.38
C GLN A 72 7.47 3.92 4.97
N LEU A 73 6.59 3.55 5.89
CA LEU A 73 5.15 3.49 5.61
C LEU A 73 4.59 4.87 5.31
N ARG A 74 5.05 5.89 6.05
CA ARG A 74 4.61 7.25 5.82
C ARG A 74 5.07 7.75 4.45
N SER A 75 6.31 7.46 4.06
CA SER A 75 6.83 7.88 2.76
C SER A 75 6.06 7.24 1.62
N ILE A 76 5.73 5.96 1.73
CA ILE A 76 4.93 5.27 0.73
C ILE A 76 3.55 5.93 0.62
N ASN A 77 2.92 6.17 1.77
CA ASN A 77 1.59 6.76 1.82
C ASN A 77 1.60 8.15 1.19
N ASP A 78 2.56 9.00 1.56
CA ASP A 78 2.64 10.36 1.06
C ASP A 78 2.88 10.41 -0.44
N GLU A 79 3.78 9.57 -0.95
CA GLU A 79 4.04 9.54 -2.38
C GLU A 79 2.84 9.05 -3.18
N LEU A 80 2.15 8.04 -2.67
CA LEU A 80 0.95 7.54 -3.35
C LEU A 80 -0.14 8.60 -3.35
N ARG A 81 -0.35 9.26 -2.22
CA ARG A 81 -1.41 10.27 -2.11
C ARG A 81 -1.11 11.54 -2.87
N PHE A 82 0.15 11.78 -3.17
CA PHE A 82 0.53 12.95 -3.95
C PHE A 82 0.00 12.86 -5.39
N ASN A 83 -0.19 11.66 -5.90
CA ASN A 83 -0.65 11.48 -7.27
C ASN A 83 -2.17 11.55 -7.34
N LYS A 84 -2.68 12.30 -8.33
CA LYS A 84 -4.11 12.54 -8.48
C LYS A 84 -4.93 11.27 -8.71
N ILE A 85 -4.35 10.23 -9.26
CA ILE A 85 -5.09 9.00 -9.52
C ILE A 85 -5.33 8.20 -8.26
N THR A 86 -4.59 8.47 -7.19
CA THR A 86 -4.79 7.78 -5.91
C THR A 86 -5.91 8.47 -5.14
N LYS A 87 -6.92 7.70 -4.74
CA LYS A 87 -8.06 8.23 -3.98
C LYS A 87 -7.92 7.95 -2.49
N MET A 88 -7.33 6.82 -2.13
CA MET A 88 -7.19 6.45 -0.72
C MET A 88 -6.08 5.43 -0.56
N VAL A 89 -5.36 5.53 0.54
CA VAL A 89 -4.34 4.53 0.91
C VAL A 89 -4.70 4.01 2.29
N MET A 90 -4.77 2.70 2.41
CA MET A 90 -5.14 2.06 3.67
C MET A 90 -4.05 1.13 4.15
#